data_f11c8370e30a4a8979508bf456208955
#
_entry.id   f11c8370e30a4a8979508bf456208955
#
_cell.length_a   1.000
_cell.length_b   1.000
_cell.length_c   1.000
_cell.angle_alpha   90.00
_cell.angle_beta   90.00
_cell.angle_gamma   90.00
#
_symmetry.space_group_name_H-M   'P 1'
#
loop_
_entity.id
_entity.type
_entity.pdbx_description
1 polymer ?
#
loop_
_entity_poly.entity_id
_entity_poly.type
_entity_poly.pdbx_seq_one_letter_code
_entity_poly.pdbx_strand_id
1 'polypeptide(L)'
;MTLTASAPPAVDTSGECEVRLMHPDAVARVQAALPTPEEVEAATERLKLLADPTRYRVLSALAREELCVCDLAAIAGVNESSMSHQLRLLRAHGLVAFRKEGRMAYYRLVDVAVGPLITKALATS
;
A
#
# COMPACT_ATOMS: atom_id res chain seq x y z
N MET A 1 0.42 21.60 2.42
CA MET A 1 0.28 21.91 1.00
C MET A 1 -0.73 20.98 0.40
N THR A 2 -1.83 21.52 0.03
CA THR A 2 -2.86 20.75 -0.63
C THR A 2 -2.42 20.49 -2.05
N LEU A 3 -2.08 19.26 -2.32
CA LEU A 3 -2.10 18.79 -3.66
C LEU A 3 -3.54 18.83 -4.11
N THR A 4 -3.94 19.97 -4.58
CA THR A 4 -5.09 19.94 -5.44
C THR A 4 -4.67 19.09 -6.63
N ALA A 5 -5.10 17.88 -6.63
CA ALA A 5 -5.17 17.15 -7.84
C ALA A 5 -6.07 17.96 -8.75
N SER A 6 -5.51 18.92 -9.44
CA SER A 6 -6.19 19.45 -10.57
C SER A 6 -6.46 18.26 -11.47
N ALA A 7 -7.71 18.05 -11.79
CA ALA A 7 -8.10 17.05 -12.73
C ALA A 7 -7.15 17.12 -13.93
N PRO A 8 -6.60 15.99 -14.39
CA PRO A 8 -5.80 16.02 -15.59
C PRO A 8 -6.62 16.68 -16.69
N PRO A 9 -5.99 17.49 -17.54
CA PRO A 9 -6.70 18.13 -18.63
C PRO A 9 -7.48 17.05 -19.37
N ALA A 10 -8.73 17.32 -19.63
CA ALA A 10 -9.61 16.37 -20.28
C ALA A 10 -8.92 15.82 -21.51
N VAL A 11 -8.67 14.52 -21.48
CA VAL A 11 -8.15 13.84 -22.65
C VAL A 11 -9.23 13.96 -23.72
N ASP A 12 -8.87 14.53 -24.83
CA ASP A 12 -9.77 14.57 -25.95
C ASP A 12 -10.04 13.14 -26.39
N THR A 13 -11.27 12.71 -26.19
CA THR A 13 -11.69 11.36 -26.52
C THR A 13 -11.98 11.17 -28.00
N SER A 14 -11.75 12.19 -28.83
CA SER A 14 -12.00 12.10 -30.25
C SER A 14 -10.91 11.34 -31.02
N GLY A 15 -9.94 10.75 -30.32
CA GLY A 15 -8.88 9.96 -30.96
C GLY A 15 -7.71 10.76 -31.45
N GLU A 16 -7.76 12.07 -31.35
CA GLU A 16 -6.64 12.93 -31.62
C GLU A 16 -6.09 13.48 -30.33
N CYS A 17 -4.98 12.90 -29.88
CA CYS A 17 -4.26 13.41 -28.72
C CYS A 17 -3.53 14.69 -29.12
N GLU A 18 -4.23 15.81 -29.14
CA GLU A 18 -3.56 17.08 -29.08
C GLU A 18 -3.35 17.46 -27.62
N VAL A 19 -2.22 17.05 -27.09
CA VAL A 19 -1.85 17.47 -25.74
C VAL A 19 -1.25 18.85 -25.85
N ARG A 20 -2.01 19.86 -25.47
CA ARG A 20 -1.46 21.21 -25.31
C ARG A 20 -0.85 21.30 -23.93
N LEU A 21 0.46 21.35 -23.91
CA LEU A 21 1.19 21.59 -22.67
C LEU A 21 1.18 23.09 -22.38
N MET A 22 0.49 23.48 -21.30
CA MET A 22 0.47 24.88 -20.85
C MET A 22 1.80 25.27 -20.21
N HIS A 23 2.49 24.32 -19.60
CA HIS A 23 3.74 24.53 -18.88
C HIS A 23 4.75 23.46 -19.25
N PRO A 24 5.33 23.53 -20.47
CA PRO A 24 6.21 22.46 -20.95
C PRO A 24 7.43 22.22 -20.06
N ASP A 25 7.98 23.27 -19.45
CA ASP A 25 9.13 23.12 -18.55
C ASP A 25 8.77 22.38 -17.28
N ALA A 26 7.60 22.65 -16.71
CA ALA A 26 7.10 21.95 -15.54
C ALA A 26 6.85 20.49 -15.86
N VAL A 27 6.22 20.22 -17.00
CA VAL A 27 5.94 18.84 -17.44
C VAL A 27 7.25 18.07 -17.61
N ALA A 28 8.24 18.66 -18.23
CA ALA A 28 9.55 18.04 -18.44
C ALA A 28 10.22 17.71 -17.09
N ARG A 29 10.18 18.65 -16.14
CA ARG A 29 10.75 18.42 -14.81
C ARG A 29 10.05 17.29 -14.08
N VAL A 30 8.73 17.26 -14.12
CA VAL A 30 7.95 16.22 -13.46
C VAL A 30 8.18 14.87 -14.11
N GLN A 31 8.15 14.80 -15.43
CA GLN A 31 8.38 13.54 -16.15
C GLN A 31 9.77 12.97 -15.87
N ALA A 32 10.77 13.83 -15.76
CA ALA A 32 12.12 13.37 -15.43
C ALA A 32 12.23 12.79 -14.02
N ALA A 33 11.36 13.21 -13.12
CA ALA A 33 11.34 12.77 -11.73
C ALA A 33 10.37 11.62 -11.47
N LEU A 34 9.52 11.29 -12.42
CA LEU A 34 8.55 10.22 -12.24
C LEU A 34 9.24 8.85 -12.21
N PRO A 35 8.66 7.91 -11.46
CA PRO A 35 9.18 6.54 -11.47
C PRO A 35 9.04 5.91 -12.84
N THR A 36 9.89 4.92 -13.11
CA THR A 36 9.81 4.14 -14.35
C THR A 36 8.51 3.32 -14.37
N PRO A 37 8.07 2.86 -15.56
CA PRO A 37 6.90 1.98 -15.63
C PRO A 37 7.02 0.73 -14.74
N GLU A 38 8.21 0.16 -14.63
CA GLU A 38 8.47 -1.00 -13.78
C GLU A 38 8.32 -0.66 -12.30
N GLU A 39 8.80 0.52 -11.91
CA GLU A 39 8.65 1.01 -10.54
C GLU A 39 7.18 1.28 -10.20
N VAL A 40 6.45 1.84 -11.15
CA VAL A 40 5.01 2.08 -10.98
C VAL A 40 4.26 0.75 -10.77
N GLU A 41 4.58 -0.25 -11.58
CA GLU A 41 3.96 -1.56 -11.47
C GLU A 41 4.21 -2.19 -10.10
N ALA A 42 5.46 -2.16 -9.64
CA ALA A 42 5.82 -2.69 -8.33
C ALA A 42 5.11 -1.94 -7.19
N ALA A 43 5.05 -0.63 -7.29
CA ALA A 43 4.39 0.22 -6.29
C ALA A 43 2.88 -0.05 -6.25
N THR A 44 2.25 -0.18 -7.42
CA THR A 44 0.80 -0.42 -7.47
C THR A 44 0.44 -1.81 -6.96
N GLU A 45 1.27 -2.82 -7.18
CA GLU A 45 1.06 -4.13 -6.60
C GLU A 45 1.09 -4.09 -5.08
N ARG A 46 2.04 -3.35 -4.51
CA ARG A 46 2.08 -3.14 -3.06
C ARG A 46 0.84 -2.45 -2.54
N LEU A 47 0.40 -1.41 -3.21
CA LEU A 47 -0.79 -0.68 -2.81
C LEU A 47 -2.04 -1.53 -2.89
N LYS A 48 -2.13 -2.43 -3.85
CA LYS A 48 -3.23 -3.39 -3.96
C LYS A 48 -3.31 -4.30 -2.75
N LEU A 49 -2.17 -4.70 -2.20
CA LEU A 49 -2.15 -5.51 -0.98
C LEU A 49 -2.74 -4.75 0.20
N LEU A 50 -2.49 -3.45 0.28
CA LEU A 50 -3.02 -2.62 1.35
C LEU A 50 -4.51 -2.35 1.19
N ALA A 51 -5.04 -2.48 -0.01
CA ALA A 51 -6.40 -2.11 -0.35
C ALA A 51 -7.43 -3.23 -0.12
N ASP A 52 -7.06 -4.29 0.56
CA ASP A 52 -7.94 -5.40 0.91
C ASP A 52 -8.42 -5.26 2.36
N PRO A 53 -9.73 -5.39 2.64
CA PRO A 53 -10.23 -5.21 4.01
C PRO A 53 -9.57 -6.11 5.05
N THR A 54 -9.38 -7.38 4.73
CA THR A 54 -8.74 -8.32 5.67
C THR A 54 -7.30 -7.91 5.95
N ARG A 55 -6.54 -7.65 4.90
CA ARG A 55 -5.15 -7.23 5.04
C ARG A 55 -5.03 -5.88 5.71
N TYR A 56 -5.95 -4.97 5.42
CA TYR A 56 -5.97 -3.66 6.09
C TYR A 56 -6.14 -3.82 7.60
N ARG A 57 -7.04 -4.71 8.04
CA ARG A 57 -7.24 -4.99 9.47
C ARG A 57 -5.98 -5.56 10.11
N VAL A 58 -5.34 -6.50 9.42
CA VAL A 58 -4.10 -7.11 9.92
C VAL A 58 -3.01 -6.05 10.08
N LEU A 59 -2.83 -5.22 9.07
CA LEU A 59 -1.81 -4.17 9.11
C LEU A 59 -2.13 -3.12 10.18
N SER A 60 -3.41 -2.80 10.37
CA SER A 60 -3.84 -1.89 11.43
C SER A 60 -3.52 -2.44 12.82
N ALA A 61 -3.72 -3.75 13.01
CA ALA A 61 -3.39 -4.41 14.26
C ALA A 61 -1.87 -4.39 14.50
N LEU A 62 -1.10 -4.72 13.47
CA LEU A 62 0.36 -4.77 13.57
C LEU A 62 0.99 -3.38 13.70
N ALA A 63 0.28 -2.33 13.30
CA ALA A 63 0.73 -0.96 13.55
C ALA A 63 0.71 -0.64 15.05
N ARG A 64 -0.02 -1.40 15.84
CA ARG A 64 -0.12 -1.19 17.29
C ARG A 64 0.86 -2.05 18.07
N GLU A 65 0.96 -3.34 17.74
CA GLU A 65 1.89 -4.23 18.43
C GLU A 65 2.14 -5.50 17.63
N GLU A 66 3.16 -6.23 18.01
CA GLU A 66 3.46 -7.54 17.44
C GLU A 66 2.38 -8.54 17.88
N LEU A 67 1.96 -9.38 16.97
CA LEU A 67 0.92 -10.37 17.23
C LEU A 67 1.24 -11.69 16.54
N CYS A 68 0.80 -12.78 17.14
CA CYS A 68 0.96 -14.11 16.55
C CYS A 68 -0.16 -14.40 15.54
N VAL A 69 0.00 -15.48 14.77
CA VAL A 69 -0.96 -15.87 13.73
C VAL A 69 -2.35 -16.10 14.31
N CYS A 70 -2.44 -16.78 15.45
CA CYS A 70 -3.74 -17.06 16.10
C CYS A 70 -4.51 -15.78 16.40
N ASP A 71 -3.82 -14.81 16.98
CA ASP A 71 -4.45 -13.55 17.36
C ASP A 71 -4.85 -12.73 16.13
N LEU A 72 -4.01 -12.72 15.12
CA LEU A 72 -4.32 -12.04 13.86
C LEU A 72 -5.51 -12.69 13.16
N ALA A 73 -5.59 -14.02 13.17
CA ALA A 73 -6.72 -14.74 12.60
C ALA A 73 -8.02 -14.37 13.31
N ALA A 74 -7.98 -14.30 14.63
CA ALA A 74 -9.14 -13.91 15.43
C ALA A 74 -9.57 -12.47 15.12
N ILE A 75 -8.62 -11.56 15.04
CA ILE A 75 -8.88 -10.15 14.73
C ILE A 75 -9.52 -10.00 13.35
N ALA A 76 -9.01 -10.74 12.37
CA ALA A 76 -9.49 -10.66 10.99
C ALA A 76 -10.75 -11.48 10.75
N GLY A 77 -11.11 -12.36 11.68
CA GLY A 77 -12.28 -13.23 11.53
C GLY A 77 -12.10 -14.32 10.49
N VAL A 78 -10.88 -14.83 10.35
CA VAL A 78 -10.55 -15.92 9.41
C VAL A 78 -9.86 -17.04 10.17
N ASN A 79 -9.73 -18.22 9.53
CA ASN A 79 -8.99 -19.32 10.15
C ASN A 79 -7.48 -19.10 10.04
N GLU A 80 -6.70 -19.84 10.83
CA GLU A 80 -5.25 -19.69 10.87
C GLU A 80 -4.59 -20.02 9.55
N SER A 81 -5.10 -20.99 8.81
CA SER A 81 -4.57 -21.36 7.51
C SER A 81 -4.67 -20.20 6.53
N SER A 82 -5.83 -19.56 6.48
CA SER A 82 -6.07 -18.38 5.66
C SER A 82 -5.18 -17.23 6.10
N MET A 83 -5.05 -16.99 7.40
CA MET A 83 -4.21 -15.93 7.93
C MET A 83 -2.73 -16.18 7.58
N SER A 84 -2.26 -17.41 7.72
CA SER A 84 -0.89 -17.77 7.36
C SER A 84 -0.61 -17.45 5.89
N HIS A 85 -1.58 -17.73 5.02
CA HIS A 85 -1.46 -17.43 3.60
C HIS A 85 -1.35 -15.91 3.36
N GLN A 86 -2.20 -15.12 4.02
CA GLN A 86 -2.19 -13.66 3.92
C GLN A 86 -0.86 -13.09 4.42
N LEU A 87 -0.37 -13.59 5.53
CA LEU A 87 0.90 -13.12 6.10
C LEU A 87 2.09 -13.48 5.21
N ARG A 88 2.04 -14.64 4.56
CA ARG A 88 3.09 -15.04 3.61
C ARG A 88 3.15 -14.06 2.44
N LEU A 89 1.99 -13.65 1.95
CA LEU A 89 1.89 -12.67 0.86
C LEU A 89 2.47 -11.31 1.29
N LEU A 90 2.07 -10.82 2.45
CA LEU A 90 2.56 -9.56 2.99
C LEU A 90 4.07 -9.61 3.22
N ARG A 91 4.57 -10.74 3.70
CA ARG A 91 6.01 -10.91 3.92
C ARG A 91 6.79 -10.95 2.61
N ALA A 92 6.24 -11.60 1.59
CA ALA A 92 6.87 -11.67 0.28
C ALA A 92 7.07 -10.28 -0.34
N HIS A 93 6.19 -9.34 -0.01
CA HIS A 93 6.29 -7.96 -0.49
C HIS A 93 7.00 -7.02 0.50
N GLY A 94 7.62 -7.58 1.53
CA GLY A 94 8.42 -6.81 2.47
C GLY A 94 7.64 -5.92 3.43
N LEU A 95 6.36 -6.19 3.62
CA LEU A 95 5.51 -5.37 4.48
C LEU A 95 5.52 -5.82 5.93
N VAL A 96 5.69 -7.12 6.15
CA VAL A 96 5.76 -7.71 7.49
C VAL A 96 6.94 -8.66 7.60
N ALA A 97 7.39 -8.87 8.84
CA ALA A 97 8.37 -9.88 9.17
C ALA A 97 7.91 -10.58 10.45
N PHE A 98 8.53 -11.69 10.78
CA PHE A 98 8.20 -12.37 12.01
C PHE A 98 9.48 -12.79 12.74
N ARG A 99 9.35 -12.97 14.04
CA ARG A 99 10.36 -13.59 14.88
C ARG A 99 9.74 -14.79 15.56
N LYS A 100 10.55 -15.80 15.80
CA LYS A 100 10.10 -16.97 16.53
C LYS A 100 10.45 -16.84 18.01
N GLU A 101 9.49 -17.21 18.85
CA GLU A 101 9.68 -17.29 20.27
C GLU A 101 9.01 -18.61 20.71
N GLY A 102 9.84 -19.62 20.96
CA GLY A 102 9.34 -20.98 21.18
C GLY A 102 8.65 -21.50 19.91
N ARG A 103 7.40 -21.89 20.06
CA ARG A 103 6.57 -22.39 18.95
C ARG A 103 5.76 -21.29 18.27
N MET A 104 5.83 -20.08 18.80
CA MET A 104 5.03 -18.97 18.31
C MET A 104 5.84 -18.11 17.34
N ALA A 105 5.19 -17.67 16.28
CA ALA A 105 5.73 -16.68 15.37
C ALA A 105 4.98 -15.38 15.61
N TYR A 106 5.71 -14.32 15.95
CA TYR A 106 5.16 -13.00 16.19
C TYR A 106 5.46 -12.11 15.00
N TYR A 107 4.45 -11.57 14.40
CA TYR A 107 4.57 -10.72 13.22
C TYR A 107 4.62 -9.25 13.60
N ARG A 108 5.32 -8.47 12.80
CA ARG A 108 5.43 -7.01 12.96
C ARG A 108 5.49 -6.35 11.60
N LEU A 109 5.19 -5.05 11.55
CA LEU A 109 5.44 -4.26 10.35
C LEU A 109 6.93 -4.06 10.16
N VAL A 110 7.41 -4.22 8.91
CA VAL A 110 8.81 -3.98 8.56
C VAL A 110 9.01 -2.53 8.16
N ASP A 111 8.11 -2.03 7.32
CA ASP A 111 8.23 -0.68 6.81
C ASP A 111 7.51 0.29 7.75
N VAL A 112 8.30 1.11 8.43
CA VAL A 112 7.77 2.11 9.37
C VAL A 112 6.85 3.13 8.69
N ALA A 113 6.93 3.27 7.38
CA ALA A 113 6.06 4.16 6.64
C ALA A 113 4.65 3.59 6.45
N VAL A 114 4.49 2.27 6.54
CA VAL A 114 3.19 1.62 6.37
C VAL A 114 2.23 2.00 7.48
N GLY A 115 2.70 2.07 8.72
CA GLY A 115 1.86 2.46 9.86
C GLY A 115 1.17 3.80 9.66
N PRO A 116 1.92 4.88 9.40
CA PRO A 116 1.31 6.18 9.10
C PRO A 116 0.38 6.16 7.90
N LEU A 117 0.69 5.42 6.86
CA LEU A 117 -0.16 5.30 5.68
C LEU A 117 -1.51 4.67 6.02
N ILE A 118 -1.49 3.58 6.80
CA ILE A 118 -2.70 2.90 7.27
C ILE A 118 -3.56 3.86 8.08
N THR A 119 -2.94 4.59 9.00
CA THR A 119 -3.65 5.54 9.85
C THR A 119 -4.26 6.68 9.02
N LYS A 120 -3.51 7.20 8.06
CA LYS A 120 -3.99 8.28 7.20
C LYS A 120 -5.16 7.86 6.32
N ALA A 121 -5.22 6.61 5.91
CA ALA A 121 -6.32 6.12 5.11
C ALA A 121 -7.67 6.15 5.87
N LEU A 122 -7.61 6.15 7.21
CA LEU A 122 -8.79 6.28 8.04
C LEU A 122 -9.21 7.74 8.24
N ALA A 123 -8.32 8.66 7.95
CA ALA A 123 -8.58 10.07 8.17
C ALA A 123 -9.62 10.55 7.15
N THR A 124 -10.81 10.73 7.62
CA THR A 124 -11.81 11.46 6.86
C THR A 124 -11.63 12.93 7.18
N SER A 125 -11.58 13.71 6.16
CA SER A 125 -11.52 15.16 6.30
C SER A 125 -12.59 15.67 7.23
#